data_87ba614090fd1e17abd9b5e6f11f5d7b
#
_entry.id   87ba614090fd1e17abd9b5e6f11f5d7b
#
_cell.length_a   1.000
_cell.length_b   1.000
_cell.length_c   1.000
_cell.angle_alpha   90.00
_cell.angle_beta   90.00
_cell.angle_gamma   90.00
#
_symmetry.space_group_name_H-M   'P 1'
#
loop_
_entity.id
_entity.type
_entity.pdbx_description
1 polymer ?
#
loop_
_entity_poly.entity_id
_entity_poly.type
_entity_poly.pdbx_seq_one_letter_code
_entity_poly.pdbx_strand_id
1 'polypeptide(L)'
;MPRRKRQRRTVYIADQRWKIVRATLRGIYGDCDYATKTIRIHAGLQGVDLLDTLVHELIHARWPDLHEEAVIEFSETLSGVLDAEGFQLADEEE
;
A
#
# COMPACT_ATOMS: atom_id res chain seq x y z
N MET A 1 -7.01 -22.25 -14.31
CA MET A 1 -7.62 -20.91 -14.31
C MET A 1 -6.68 -19.89 -13.71
N PRO A 2 -6.40 -18.84 -14.43
CA PRO A 2 -5.62 -17.76 -13.86
C PRO A 2 -6.39 -17.10 -12.73
N ARG A 3 -5.67 -16.70 -11.70
CA ARG A 3 -6.29 -15.96 -10.61
C ARG A 3 -6.27 -14.48 -10.93
N ARG A 4 -7.34 -13.81 -10.54
CA ARG A 4 -7.39 -12.37 -10.68
C ARG A 4 -6.65 -11.71 -9.54
N LYS A 5 -6.11 -10.53 -9.79
CA LYS A 5 -5.56 -9.71 -8.72
C LYS A 5 -6.67 -9.38 -7.74
N ARG A 6 -6.32 -9.36 -6.47
CA ARG A 6 -7.29 -8.97 -5.46
C ARG A 6 -7.55 -7.48 -5.57
N GLN A 7 -8.83 -7.13 -5.68
CA GLN A 7 -9.26 -5.75 -5.75
C GLN A 7 -9.51 -5.17 -4.36
N ARG A 8 -9.67 -6.05 -3.38
CA ARG A 8 -10.01 -5.63 -2.02
C ARG A 8 -9.49 -6.67 -1.05
N ARG A 9 -8.98 -6.19 0.07
CA ARG A 9 -8.44 -7.08 1.08
C ARG A 9 -8.61 -6.45 2.46
N THR A 10 -8.91 -7.28 3.46
CA THR A 10 -8.99 -6.85 4.85
C THR A 10 -7.64 -7.05 5.51
N VAL A 11 -7.24 -6.09 6.34
CA VAL A 11 -6.03 -6.16 7.12
C VAL A 11 -6.31 -5.55 8.50
N TYR A 12 -5.62 -6.02 9.51
CA TYR A 12 -5.75 -5.46 10.86
C TYR A 12 -4.51 -4.66 11.18
N ILE A 13 -4.72 -3.40 11.55
CA ILE A 13 -3.65 -2.47 11.88
C ILE A 13 -3.93 -1.94 13.27
N ALA A 14 -3.06 -2.26 14.24
CA ALA A 14 -3.25 -1.89 15.64
C ALA A 14 -4.64 -2.30 16.13
N ASP A 15 -5.03 -3.55 15.79
CA ASP A 15 -6.30 -4.14 16.19
C ASP A 15 -7.52 -3.46 15.57
N GLN A 16 -7.34 -2.58 14.60
CA GLN A 16 -8.42 -1.96 13.86
C GLN A 16 -8.55 -2.64 12.51
N ARG A 17 -9.78 -2.84 12.09
CA ARG A 17 -10.03 -3.48 10.81
C ARG A 17 -9.99 -2.44 9.70
N TRP A 18 -9.12 -2.67 8.73
CA TRP A 18 -8.96 -1.78 7.58
C TRP A 18 -9.19 -2.54 6.29
N LYS A 19 -9.53 -1.82 5.24
CA LYS A 19 -9.61 -2.39 3.90
C LYS A 19 -8.54 -1.76 3.03
N ILE A 20 -7.94 -2.58 2.18
CA ILE A 20 -7.03 -2.11 1.14
C ILE A 20 -7.73 -2.37 -0.18
N VAL A 21 -7.95 -1.31 -0.96
CA VAL A 21 -8.76 -1.37 -2.17
C VAL A 21 -7.93 -0.88 -3.35
N ARG A 22 -7.98 -1.62 -4.45
CA ARG A 22 -7.40 -1.15 -5.71
C ARG A 22 -8.45 -0.37 -6.44
N ALA A 23 -8.09 0.81 -6.93
CA ALA A 23 -9.04 1.70 -7.59
C ALA A 23 -8.30 2.54 -8.61
N THR A 24 -9.02 3.01 -9.62
CA THR A 24 -8.46 3.99 -10.55
C THR A 24 -8.46 5.33 -9.85
N LEU A 25 -7.28 5.85 -9.58
CA LEU A 25 -7.12 7.14 -8.91
C LEU A 25 -6.51 8.12 -9.89
N ARG A 26 -6.87 9.40 -9.76
CA ARG A 26 -6.36 10.44 -10.66
C ARG A 26 -5.44 11.35 -9.89
N GLY A 27 -4.19 11.43 -10.37
CA GLY A 27 -3.22 12.36 -9.81
C GLY A 27 -2.57 11.93 -8.52
N ILE A 28 -2.94 10.78 -7.98
CA ILE A 28 -2.32 10.26 -6.76
C ILE A 28 -2.12 8.75 -6.92
N TYR A 29 -1.12 8.24 -6.21
CA TYR A 29 -0.85 6.79 -6.19
C TYR A 29 -1.70 6.07 -5.17
N GLY A 30 -2.03 6.73 -4.07
CA GLY A 30 -2.85 6.14 -3.03
C GLY A 30 -3.28 7.17 -2.01
N ASP A 31 -4.19 6.78 -1.15
CA ASP A 31 -4.59 7.63 -0.04
C ASP A 31 -5.12 6.76 1.10
N CYS A 32 -5.38 7.42 2.22
CA CYS A 32 -5.79 6.78 3.45
C CYS A 32 -6.99 7.54 4.00
N ASP A 33 -8.13 6.86 4.09
CA ASP A 33 -9.36 7.46 4.61
C ASP A 33 -9.57 6.92 6.01
N TYR A 34 -9.37 7.79 7.01
CA TYR A 34 -9.45 7.37 8.41
C TYR A 34 -10.88 7.15 8.88
N ALA A 35 -11.83 7.86 8.28
CA ALA A 35 -13.23 7.73 8.68
C ALA A 35 -13.77 6.35 8.33
N THR A 36 -13.42 5.85 7.15
CA THR A 36 -13.88 4.54 6.70
C THR A 36 -12.85 3.45 6.89
N LYS A 37 -11.66 3.79 7.38
CA LYS A 37 -10.55 2.86 7.55
C LYS A 37 -10.28 2.12 6.25
N THR A 38 -10.07 2.89 5.19
CA THR A 38 -9.84 2.35 3.87
C THR A 38 -8.57 2.96 3.28
N ILE A 39 -7.69 2.10 2.81
CA ILE A 39 -6.51 2.49 2.05
C ILE A 39 -6.83 2.21 0.58
N ARG A 40 -6.68 3.24 -0.26
CA ARG A 40 -6.86 3.06 -1.70
C ARG A 40 -5.49 3.12 -2.37
N ILE A 41 -5.27 2.19 -3.27
CA ILE A 41 -4.01 2.09 -4.02
C ILE A 41 -4.38 2.10 -5.50
N HIS A 42 -3.70 2.94 -6.28
CA HIS A 42 -3.97 3.03 -7.70
C HIS A 42 -3.76 1.67 -8.36
N ALA A 43 -4.76 1.24 -9.12
CA ALA A 43 -4.79 -0.12 -9.66
C ALA A 43 -3.69 -0.39 -10.68
N GLY A 44 -3.16 0.66 -11.30
CA GLY A 44 -2.12 0.51 -12.31
C GLY A 44 -0.70 0.40 -11.77
N LEU A 45 -0.51 0.56 -10.47
CA LEU A 45 0.84 0.51 -9.91
C LEU A 45 1.39 -0.91 -9.90
N GLN A 46 2.70 -1.01 -10.14
CA GLN A 46 3.39 -2.28 -10.15
C GLN A 46 4.79 -2.10 -9.56
N GLY A 47 5.41 -3.22 -9.21
CA GLY A 47 6.80 -3.23 -8.80
C GLY A 47 7.06 -2.41 -7.56
N VAL A 48 8.21 -1.72 -7.54
CA VAL A 48 8.63 -0.97 -6.36
C VAL A 48 7.71 0.21 -6.08
N ASP A 49 7.08 0.78 -7.12
CA ASP A 49 6.12 1.86 -6.90
C ASP A 49 4.92 1.38 -6.12
N LEU A 50 4.44 0.19 -6.42
CA LEU A 50 3.33 -0.38 -5.67
C LEU A 50 3.76 -0.69 -4.24
N LEU A 51 4.94 -1.26 -4.06
CA LEU A 51 5.45 -1.59 -2.74
C LEU A 51 5.59 -0.32 -1.90
N ASP A 52 6.21 0.71 -2.46
CA ASP A 52 6.42 1.97 -1.75
C ASP A 52 5.09 2.61 -1.34
N THR A 53 4.14 2.66 -2.28
CA THR A 53 2.85 3.26 -2.00
C THR A 53 2.10 2.50 -0.92
N LEU A 54 2.14 1.16 -0.99
CA LEU A 54 1.47 0.35 0.00
C LEU A 54 2.05 0.58 1.39
N VAL A 55 3.38 0.57 1.50
CA VAL A 55 4.05 0.83 2.78
C VAL A 55 3.70 2.21 3.30
N HIS A 56 3.74 3.22 2.40
CA HIS A 56 3.46 4.60 2.75
C HIS A 56 2.07 4.72 3.40
N GLU A 57 1.06 4.14 2.77
CA GLU A 57 -0.29 4.26 3.29
C GLU A 57 -0.51 3.43 4.55
N LEU A 58 0.18 2.29 4.68
CA LEU A 58 0.11 1.51 5.90
C LEU A 58 0.70 2.28 7.09
N ILE A 59 1.80 3.01 6.86
CA ILE A 59 2.39 3.84 7.91
C ILE A 59 1.41 4.91 8.34
N HIS A 60 0.77 5.58 7.38
CA HIS A 60 -0.25 6.58 7.70
C HIS A 60 -1.39 5.99 8.51
N ALA A 61 -1.84 4.81 8.14
CA ALA A 61 -2.95 4.18 8.85
C ALA A 61 -2.57 3.85 10.30
N ARG A 62 -1.33 3.40 10.51
CA ARG A 62 -0.89 3.01 11.85
C ARG A 62 -0.55 4.21 12.72
N TRP A 63 0.09 5.22 12.14
CA TRP A 63 0.55 6.40 12.87
C TRP A 63 0.08 7.66 12.15
N PRO A 64 -1.20 8.02 12.30
CA PRO A 64 -1.75 9.15 11.54
C PRO A 64 -1.11 10.48 11.87
N ASP A 65 -0.47 10.59 13.03
CA ASP A 65 0.18 11.84 13.43
C ASP A 65 1.63 11.93 12.99
N LEU A 66 2.15 10.91 12.34
CA LEU A 66 3.52 10.91 11.90
C LEU A 66 3.70 11.93 10.79
N HIS A 67 4.80 12.67 10.87
CA HIS A 67 5.09 13.71 9.89
C HIS A 67 5.24 13.12 8.50
N GLU A 68 4.68 13.82 7.50
CA GLU A 68 4.69 13.30 6.12
C GLU A 68 6.09 13.06 5.62
N GLU A 69 7.05 13.93 5.95
CA GLU A 69 8.41 13.72 5.49
C GLU A 69 9.03 12.45 6.07
N ALA A 70 8.69 12.12 7.32
CA ALA A 70 9.16 10.89 7.92
C ALA A 70 8.53 9.67 7.23
N VAL A 71 7.26 9.76 6.87
CA VAL A 71 6.58 8.69 6.16
C VAL A 71 7.24 8.45 4.81
N ILE A 72 7.48 9.52 4.05
CA ILE A 72 8.11 9.42 2.74
C ILE A 72 9.49 8.78 2.87
N GLU A 73 10.29 9.30 3.79
CA GLU A 73 11.66 8.83 3.93
C GLU A 73 11.70 7.35 4.31
N PHE A 74 10.87 6.95 5.27
CA PHE A 74 10.91 5.58 5.72
C PHE A 74 10.31 4.61 4.71
N SER A 75 9.23 5.00 4.03
CA SER A 75 8.65 4.11 3.02
C SER A 75 9.61 3.90 1.86
N GLU A 76 10.33 4.95 1.45
CA GLU A 76 11.33 4.81 0.40
C GLU A 76 12.49 3.93 0.84
N THR A 77 12.93 4.09 2.06
CA THR A 77 14.01 3.25 2.59
C THR A 77 13.56 1.80 2.65
N LEU A 78 12.38 1.56 3.20
CA LEU A 78 11.90 0.19 3.38
C LEU A 78 11.66 -0.50 2.05
N SER A 79 10.99 0.17 1.13
CA SER A 79 10.70 -0.43 -0.17
C SER A 79 11.99 -0.66 -0.95
N GLY A 80 12.94 0.27 -0.86
CA GLY A 80 14.22 0.12 -1.52
C GLY A 80 15.02 -1.06 -0.98
N VAL A 81 15.02 -1.24 0.34
CA VAL A 81 15.72 -2.36 0.94
C VAL A 81 15.07 -3.68 0.54
N LEU A 82 13.74 -3.75 0.60
CA LEU A 82 13.05 -4.98 0.24
C LEU A 82 13.26 -5.33 -1.23
N ASP A 83 13.22 -4.32 -2.08
CA ASP A 83 13.47 -4.55 -3.50
C ASP A 83 14.89 -5.05 -3.73
N ALA A 84 15.87 -4.44 -3.08
CA ALA A 84 17.27 -4.85 -3.22
C ALA A 84 17.50 -6.25 -2.70
N GLU A 85 16.74 -6.67 -1.70
CA GLU A 85 16.85 -8.02 -1.14
C GLU A 85 16.11 -9.07 -1.97
N GLY A 86 15.43 -8.65 -3.02
CA GLY A 86 14.78 -9.57 -3.93
C GLY A 86 13.32 -9.84 -3.63
N PHE A 87 12.74 -9.11 -2.69
CA PHE A 87 11.31 -9.26 -2.43
C PHE A 87 10.52 -8.64 -3.55
N GLN A 88 9.59 -9.37 -4.08
CA GLN A 88 8.75 -8.91 -5.16
C GLN A 88 7.32 -9.35 -4.90
N LEU A 89 6.39 -8.60 -5.50
CA LEU A 89 5.02 -9.02 -5.46
C LEU A 89 4.87 -10.34 -6.19
N ALA A 90 4.17 -11.25 -5.57
CA ALA A 90 3.87 -12.50 -6.23
C ALA A 90 2.99 -12.24 -7.44
N ASP A 91 3.26 -13.00 -8.52
CA ASP A 91 2.41 -12.95 -9.68
C ASP A 91 1.11 -13.65 -9.34
N GLU A 92 -0.01 -12.92 -9.41
CA GLU A 92 -1.31 -13.48 -9.08
C GLU A 92 -1.95 -14.18 -10.26
N GLU A 93 -1.29 -14.16 -11.40
CA GLU A 93 -1.74 -14.91 -12.57
C GLU A 93 -1.17 -16.30 -12.53
N GLU A 94 -1.93 -17.26 -12.97
CA GLU A 94 -1.50 -18.65 -12.99
C GLU A 94 -1.21 -19.12 -14.39
#